data_a9eeac39008fd391fdcb64dd86c9fc01
#
_entry.id   a9eeac39008fd391fdcb64dd86c9fc01
#
_cell.length_a   1.000
_cell.length_b   1.000
_cell.length_c   1.000
_cell.angle_alpha   90.00
_cell.angle_beta   90.00
_cell.angle_gamma   90.00
#
_symmetry.space_group_name_H-M   'P 1'
#
loop_
_entity.id
_entity.type
_entity.pdbx_description
1 polymer ?
#
loop_
_entity_poly.entity_id
_entity_poly.type
_entity_poly.pdbx_seq_one_letter_code
_entity_poly.pdbx_strand_id
1 'polypeptide(L)'
;CCCKNQYTSTDKSVEVMTFNIRLDAPSDSANNWKYRKENVYQMITYYHPDLLGMQEVCHNQMEDLKQGLPQYTALGVGRDDGKEAGEYCPIFFNPNRFTLLKSGNFALSEHPDSIGIKGWDASYNRITTWAILKEKRNGKELVFFNTHLDNDGKIARKESARLIVQKIKEIAPHIPAILTGDFNCTPDETPLQVLEENGMKNSLKTANVTYGPSWSFHDFGRLTKEECTLLDYIFTTDNIEVNRYRVIQDE
;
A
#
# COMPACT_ATOMS: atom_id res chain seq x y z
N CYS A 1 -35.55 8.78 13.49
CA CYS A 1 -34.79 10.05 13.28
C CYS A 1 -33.62 9.72 12.38
N CYS A 2 -33.74 10.06 11.09
CA CYS A 2 -32.62 9.94 10.14
C CYS A 2 -31.67 11.13 10.38
N CYS A 3 -30.58 10.91 11.10
CA CYS A 3 -29.43 11.81 11.05
C CYS A 3 -28.69 11.58 9.73
N LYS A 4 -28.97 12.39 8.72
CA LYS A 4 -28.08 12.58 7.58
C LYS A 4 -26.87 13.35 8.09
N ASN A 5 -25.84 12.66 8.59
CA ASN A 5 -24.54 13.25 8.73
C ASN A 5 -23.95 13.42 7.30
N GLN A 6 -24.21 14.57 6.71
CA GLN A 6 -23.39 15.07 5.63
C GLN A 6 -22.04 15.43 6.28
N TYR A 7 -21.09 14.49 6.21
CA TYR A 7 -19.68 14.82 6.36
C TYR A 7 -19.29 15.70 5.18
N THR A 8 -19.55 17.00 5.29
CA THR A 8 -18.86 17.99 4.47
C THR A 8 -17.44 18.03 5.01
N SER A 9 -16.56 17.20 4.44
CA SER A 9 -15.13 17.26 4.73
C SER A 9 -14.61 18.63 4.31
N THR A 10 -14.58 19.57 5.25
CA THR A 10 -13.76 20.79 5.17
C THR A 10 -12.28 20.42 5.39
N ASP A 11 -11.98 19.15 5.53
CA ASP A 11 -10.68 18.62 5.89
C ASP A 11 -9.74 18.72 4.69
N LYS A 12 -8.62 19.42 4.89
CA LYS A 12 -7.54 19.58 3.92
C LYS A 12 -6.65 18.33 3.84
N SER A 13 -6.82 17.37 4.76
CA SER A 13 -6.01 16.16 4.85
C SER A 13 -6.32 15.15 3.75
N VAL A 14 -5.33 14.33 3.40
CA VAL A 14 -5.45 13.19 2.48
C VAL A 14 -5.55 11.92 3.32
N GLU A 15 -6.60 11.13 3.10
CA GLU A 15 -6.77 9.84 3.75
C GLU A 15 -6.05 8.76 2.93
N VAL A 16 -5.11 8.07 3.57
CA VAL A 16 -4.26 7.05 2.92
C VAL A 16 -4.43 5.72 3.63
N MET A 17 -4.59 4.65 2.86
CA MET A 17 -4.73 3.28 3.38
C MET A 17 -3.71 2.35 2.72
N THR A 18 -3.14 1.44 3.50
CA THR A 18 -2.45 0.24 3.01
C THR A 18 -3.24 -0.98 3.43
N PHE A 19 -3.37 -1.98 2.55
CA PHE A 19 -4.16 -3.16 2.84
C PHE A 19 -3.68 -4.38 2.05
N ASN A 20 -3.00 -5.31 2.71
CA ASN A 20 -2.80 -6.64 2.14
C ASN A 20 -4.13 -7.39 2.20
N ILE A 21 -4.76 -7.60 1.04
CA ILE A 21 -6.09 -8.22 0.95
C ILE A 21 -6.05 -9.74 0.98
N ARG A 22 -4.89 -10.34 1.06
CA ARG A 22 -4.64 -11.78 0.90
C ARG A 22 -5.05 -12.27 -0.49
N LEU A 23 -4.16 -12.95 -1.17
CA LEU A 23 -4.39 -13.55 -2.49
C LEU A 23 -5.57 -14.53 -2.48
N ASP A 24 -6.14 -14.78 -3.64
CA ASP A 24 -7.20 -15.79 -3.82
C ASP A 24 -6.59 -17.19 -3.81
N ALA A 25 -6.42 -17.77 -2.63
CA ALA A 25 -5.86 -19.09 -2.43
C ALA A 25 -6.95 -20.09 -2.09
N PRO A 26 -7.11 -21.19 -2.87
CA PRO A 26 -8.06 -22.25 -2.56
C PRO A 26 -7.86 -22.87 -1.17
N SER A 27 -6.63 -22.87 -0.65
CA SER A 27 -6.29 -23.35 0.69
C SER A 27 -6.89 -22.55 1.83
N ASP A 28 -7.35 -21.32 1.60
CA ASP A 28 -7.92 -20.45 2.64
C ASP A 28 -9.34 -20.85 3.05
N SER A 29 -9.95 -21.86 2.38
CA SER A 29 -11.23 -22.47 2.75
C SER A 29 -12.35 -21.45 3.00
N ALA A 30 -12.82 -21.30 4.24
CA ALA A 30 -13.84 -20.33 4.63
C ALA A 30 -13.39 -18.87 4.48
N ASN A 31 -12.09 -18.62 4.49
CA ASN A 31 -11.49 -17.29 4.29
C ASN A 31 -11.10 -17.02 2.83
N ASN A 32 -11.54 -17.87 1.89
CA ASN A 32 -11.29 -17.66 0.47
C ASN A 32 -11.88 -16.33 -0.03
N TRP A 33 -11.24 -15.72 -1.02
CA TRP A 33 -11.61 -14.42 -1.58
C TRP A 33 -13.10 -14.26 -1.89
N LYS A 34 -13.70 -15.26 -2.51
CA LYS A 34 -15.12 -15.24 -2.89
C LYS A 34 -16.09 -14.98 -1.72
N TYR A 35 -15.68 -15.29 -0.49
CA TYR A 35 -16.49 -15.04 0.71
C TYR A 35 -16.15 -13.73 1.42
N ARG A 36 -14.97 -13.15 1.13
CA ARG A 36 -14.48 -11.93 1.79
C ARG A 36 -14.68 -10.66 0.97
N LYS A 37 -14.76 -10.77 -0.37
CA LYS A 37 -14.70 -9.62 -1.27
C LYS A 37 -15.74 -8.53 -0.94
N GLU A 38 -16.96 -8.92 -0.60
CA GLU A 38 -18.00 -7.95 -0.26
C GLU A 38 -17.66 -7.16 1.01
N ASN A 39 -17.11 -7.83 2.03
CA ASN A 39 -16.65 -7.15 3.26
C ASN A 39 -15.48 -6.20 2.97
N VAL A 40 -14.56 -6.59 2.08
CA VAL A 40 -13.45 -5.73 1.63
C VAL A 40 -13.99 -4.47 0.95
N TYR A 41 -14.97 -4.59 0.04
CA TYR A 41 -15.60 -3.43 -0.62
C TYR A 41 -16.32 -2.53 0.39
N GLN A 42 -17.08 -3.11 1.32
CA GLN A 42 -17.81 -2.37 2.34
C GLN A 42 -16.85 -1.60 3.27
N MET A 43 -15.79 -2.24 3.72
CA MET A 43 -14.77 -1.63 4.57
C MET A 43 -14.07 -0.46 3.85
N ILE A 44 -13.60 -0.67 2.62
CA ILE A 44 -12.97 0.39 1.82
C ILE A 44 -13.96 1.54 1.56
N THR A 45 -15.22 1.22 1.27
CA THR A 45 -16.28 2.22 1.05
C THR A 45 -16.58 3.01 2.34
N TYR A 46 -16.58 2.34 3.49
CA TYR A 46 -16.83 2.98 4.79
C TYR A 46 -15.71 3.95 5.17
N TYR A 47 -14.46 3.53 5.08
CA TYR A 47 -13.31 4.38 5.39
C TYR A 47 -13.01 5.42 4.31
N HIS A 48 -13.41 5.15 3.07
CA HIS A 48 -13.31 6.05 1.93
C HIS A 48 -11.92 6.71 1.77
N PRO A 49 -10.82 5.94 1.74
CA PRO A 49 -9.50 6.53 1.56
C PRO A 49 -9.40 7.26 0.22
N ASP A 50 -8.64 8.35 0.19
CA ASP A 50 -8.34 9.07 -1.06
C ASP A 50 -7.30 8.33 -1.90
N LEU A 51 -6.38 7.66 -1.21
CA LEU A 51 -5.28 6.86 -1.78
C LEU A 51 -5.24 5.50 -1.06
N LEU A 52 -5.25 4.44 -1.83
CA LEU A 52 -5.25 3.06 -1.32
C LEU A 52 -4.19 2.25 -2.05
N GLY A 53 -3.22 1.72 -1.31
CA GLY A 53 -2.28 0.70 -1.78
C GLY A 53 -2.71 -0.68 -1.29
N MET A 54 -2.85 -1.63 -2.19
CA MET A 54 -3.16 -3.02 -1.81
C MET A 54 -2.03 -3.96 -2.18
N GLN A 55 -1.97 -5.11 -1.52
CA GLN A 55 -0.96 -6.15 -1.75
C GLN A 55 -1.63 -7.51 -1.91
N GLU A 56 -0.92 -8.46 -2.51
CA GLU A 56 -1.36 -9.82 -2.84
C GLU A 56 -2.56 -9.90 -3.79
N VAL A 57 -2.79 -8.89 -4.60
CA VAL A 57 -3.95 -8.83 -5.48
C VAL A 57 -3.71 -9.68 -6.73
N CYS A 58 -4.41 -10.81 -6.89
CA CYS A 58 -4.41 -11.60 -8.12
C CYS A 58 -5.24 -10.91 -9.21
N HIS A 59 -5.06 -11.31 -10.48
CA HIS A 59 -5.77 -10.71 -11.61
C HIS A 59 -7.30 -10.74 -11.44
N ASN A 60 -7.88 -11.87 -11.06
CA ASN A 60 -9.32 -11.98 -10.80
C ASN A 60 -9.78 -11.07 -9.66
N GLN A 61 -8.97 -10.91 -8.59
CA GLN A 61 -9.25 -9.97 -7.51
C GLN A 61 -9.18 -8.52 -8.00
N MET A 62 -8.22 -8.20 -8.89
CA MET A 62 -8.12 -6.86 -9.49
C MET A 62 -9.38 -6.49 -10.29
N GLU A 63 -9.92 -7.42 -11.07
CA GLU A 63 -11.15 -7.20 -11.81
C GLU A 63 -12.38 -7.08 -10.90
N ASP A 64 -12.47 -7.94 -9.88
CA ASP A 64 -13.50 -7.85 -8.84
C ASP A 64 -13.45 -6.48 -8.11
N LEU A 65 -12.25 -6.02 -7.72
CA LEU A 65 -12.05 -4.73 -7.05
C LEU A 65 -12.44 -3.54 -7.93
N LYS A 66 -12.11 -3.55 -9.21
CA LYS A 66 -12.55 -2.51 -10.16
C LYS A 66 -14.07 -2.44 -10.28
N GLN A 67 -14.75 -3.60 -10.26
CA GLN A 67 -16.21 -3.67 -10.30
C GLN A 67 -16.85 -3.26 -8.97
N GLY A 68 -16.30 -3.72 -7.85
CA GLY A 68 -16.82 -3.45 -6.50
C GLY A 68 -16.54 -2.03 -5.99
N LEU A 69 -15.53 -1.36 -6.55
CA LEU A 69 -15.08 -0.01 -6.15
C LEU A 69 -15.04 0.96 -7.34
N PRO A 70 -16.15 1.16 -8.06
CA PRO A 70 -16.18 1.95 -9.30
C PRO A 70 -15.88 3.44 -9.08
N GLN A 71 -15.89 3.90 -7.83
CA GLN A 71 -15.54 5.28 -7.46
C GLN A 71 -14.03 5.57 -7.48
N TYR A 72 -13.18 4.54 -7.66
CA TYR A 72 -11.73 4.67 -7.74
C TYR A 72 -11.20 4.45 -9.15
N THR A 73 -10.06 5.07 -9.45
CA THR A 73 -9.23 4.70 -10.59
C THR A 73 -8.11 3.77 -10.10
N ALA A 74 -7.94 2.64 -10.77
CA ALA A 74 -6.99 1.60 -10.42
C ALA A 74 -5.77 1.59 -11.36
N LEU A 75 -4.58 1.38 -10.80
CA LEU A 75 -3.29 1.28 -11.49
C LEU A 75 -2.52 0.06 -10.97
N GLY A 76 -1.76 -0.59 -11.81
CA GLY A 76 -0.88 -1.70 -11.44
C GLY A 76 -0.83 -2.78 -12.51
N VAL A 77 0.17 -3.65 -12.39
CA VAL A 77 0.40 -4.80 -13.27
C VAL A 77 0.78 -6.02 -12.43
N GLY A 78 0.65 -7.21 -13.01
CA GLY A 78 1.10 -8.45 -12.39
C GLY A 78 2.62 -8.53 -12.31
N ARG A 79 3.14 -9.04 -11.21
CA ARG A 79 4.58 -9.05 -10.90
C ARG A 79 5.39 -10.03 -11.73
N ASP A 80 4.76 -10.99 -12.43
CA ASP A 80 5.46 -12.06 -13.13
C ASP A 80 5.67 -11.78 -14.63
N ASP A 81 4.87 -10.91 -15.23
CA ASP A 81 4.95 -10.59 -16.66
C ASP A 81 4.81 -9.09 -16.99
N GLY A 82 4.58 -8.27 -15.98
CA GLY A 82 4.28 -6.86 -16.17
C GLY A 82 2.92 -6.58 -16.81
N LYS A 83 2.01 -7.54 -16.79
CA LYS A 83 0.64 -7.47 -17.34
C LYS A 83 -0.37 -8.03 -16.34
N GLU A 84 -0.66 -9.32 -16.41
CA GLU A 84 -1.74 -9.96 -15.65
C GLU A 84 -1.25 -11.11 -14.75
N ALA A 85 -0.05 -11.64 -14.99
CA ALA A 85 0.45 -12.79 -14.25
C ALA A 85 1.07 -12.40 -12.90
N GLY A 86 0.77 -13.23 -11.90
CA GLY A 86 1.24 -13.04 -10.52
C GLY A 86 0.43 -12.00 -9.75
N GLU A 87 0.90 -11.70 -8.55
CA GLU A 87 0.26 -10.71 -7.68
C GLU A 87 0.59 -9.29 -8.11
N TYR A 88 -0.37 -8.39 -7.96
CA TYR A 88 -0.23 -6.96 -8.15
C TYR A 88 0.09 -6.28 -6.80
N CYS A 89 0.72 -5.12 -6.87
CA CYS A 89 0.73 -4.12 -5.81
C CYS A 89 -0.03 -2.87 -6.31
N PRO A 90 -1.36 -2.94 -6.50
CA PRO A 90 -2.09 -1.89 -7.17
C PRO A 90 -2.24 -0.64 -6.31
N ILE A 91 -2.42 0.49 -6.99
CA ILE A 91 -2.85 1.76 -6.43
C ILE A 91 -4.28 2.02 -6.87
N PHE A 92 -5.13 2.38 -5.90
CA PHE A 92 -6.46 2.94 -6.15
C PHE A 92 -6.48 4.37 -5.63
N PHE A 93 -6.96 5.31 -6.43
CA PHE A 93 -7.07 6.71 -6.02
C PHE A 93 -8.43 7.30 -6.38
N ASN A 94 -8.88 8.27 -5.59
CA ASN A 94 -10.14 8.98 -5.80
C ASN A 94 -10.00 9.98 -6.97
N PRO A 95 -10.62 9.69 -8.15
CA PRO A 95 -10.51 10.56 -9.33
C PRO A 95 -11.25 11.89 -9.18
N ASN A 96 -12.16 12.01 -8.21
CA ASN A 96 -12.80 13.29 -7.91
C ASN A 96 -11.84 14.26 -7.21
N ARG A 97 -10.88 13.70 -6.45
CA ARG A 97 -9.88 14.48 -5.72
C ARG A 97 -8.59 14.69 -6.50
N PHE A 98 -8.14 13.66 -7.22
CA PHE A 98 -6.84 13.67 -7.90
C PHE A 98 -6.96 13.55 -9.42
N THR A 99 -6.00 14.16 -10.11
CA THR A 99 -5.72 13.93 -11.54
C THR A 99 -4.41 13.16 -11.63
N LEU A 100 -4.42 12.05 -12.37
CA LEU A 100 -3.22 11.28 -12.69
C LEU A 100 -2.37 12.06 -13.69
N LEU A 101 -1.10 12.33 -13.36
CA LEU A 101 -0.14 12.97 -14.26
C LEU A 101 0.77 11.92 -14.92
N LYS A 102 1.28 10.98 -14.13
CA LYS A 102 2.18 9.93 -14.59
C LYS A 102 2.10 8.72 -13.67
N SER A 103 2.32 7.53 -14.19
CA SER A 103 2.41 6.30 -13.40
C SER A 103 3.37 5.31 -14.02
N GLY A 104 3.75 4.31 -13.26
CA GLY A 104 4.58 3.22 -13.73
C GLY A 104 4.77 2.15 -12.67
N ASN A 105 5.56 1.16 -13.04
CA ASN A 105 5.95 0.05 -12.17
C ASN A 105 7.44 -0.20 -12.35
N PHE A 106 8.09 -0.73 -11.33
CA PHE A 106 9.47 -1.22 -11.44
C PHE A 106 9.64 -2.50 -10.62
N ALA A 107 10.52 -3.37 -11.10
CA ALA A 107 10.87 -4.60 -10.37
C ALA A 107 11.77 -4.27 -9.17
N LEU A 108 11.57 -4.99 -8.08
CA LEU A 108 12.47 -4.97 -6.92
C LEU A 108 13.59 -5.99 -7.14
N SER A 109 14.53 -5.61 -8.01
CA SER A 109 15.67 -6.44 -8.40
C SER A 109 16.83 -5.55 -8.83
N GLU A 110 17.98 -6.17 -9.12
CA GLU A 110 19.15 -5.52 -9.74
C GLU A 110 18.84 -4.93 -11.13
N HIS A 111 17.69 -5.32 -11.70
CA HIS A 111 17.21 -4.87 -13.01
C HIS A 111 15.79 -4.30 -12.90
N PRO A 112 15.63 -3.08 -12.33
CA PRO A 112 14.32 -2.53 -12.01
C PRO A 112 13.40 -2.30 -13.21
N ASP A 113 13.96 -2.16 -14.41
CA ASP A 113 13.19 -1.97 -15.64
C ASP A 113 12.69 -3.30 -16.25
N SER A 114 13.03 -4.45 -15.63
CA SER A 114 12.69 -5.79 -16.12
C SER A 114 11.77 -6.48 -15.13
N ILE A 115 10.45 -6.34 -15.30
CA ILE A 115 9.46 -7.04 -14.48
C ILE A 115 9.46 -8.54 -14.79
N GLY A 116 9.23 -9.38 -13.79
CA GLY A 116 9.25 -10.85 -13.91
C GLY A 116 10.59 -11.48 -13.55
N ILE A 117 11.49 -10.71 -12.93
CA ILE A 117 12.81 -11.19 -12.48
C ILE A 117 12.89 -11.06 -10.96
N LYS A 118 13.34 -12.12 -10.30
CA LYS A 118 13.64 -12.10 -8.85
C LYS A 118 14.91 -11.28 -8.61
N GLY A 119 14.87 -10.47 -7.56
CA GLY A 119 16.02 -9.71 -7.10
C GLY A 119 16.74 -10.40 -5.95
N TRP A 120 18.06 -10.35 -5.93
CA TRP A 120 18.93 -10.84 -4.84
C TRP A 120 18.57 -12.26 -4.38
N ASP A 121 18.22 -12.43 -3.10
CA ASP A 121 17.80 -13.70 -2.48
C ASP A 121 16.27 -13.84 -2.38
N ALA A 122 15.49 -13.10 -3.16
CA ALA A 122 14.03 -13.13 -3.12
C ALA A 122 13.45 -14.51 -3.50
N SER A 123 12.44 -14.94 -2.78
CA SER A 123 11.66 -16.16 -3.10
C SER A 123 10.69 -15.92 -4.26
N TYR A 124 10.20 -14.67 -4.42
CA TYR A 124 9.23 -14.29 -5.44
C TYR A 124 9.67 -13.05 -6.21
N ASN A 125 9.12 -12.86 -7.42
CA ASN A 125 9.19 -11.58 -8.09
C ASN A 125 8.49 -10.52 -7.25
N ARG A 126 9.09 -9.33 -7.12
CA ARG A 126 8.51 -8.21 -6.35
C ARG A 126 8.52 -6.96 -7.19
N ILE A 127 7.48 -6.16 -7.04
CA ILE A 127 7.32 -4.89 -7.77
C ILE A 127 6.87 -3.77 -6.85
N THR A 128 7.07 -2.55 -7.32
CA THR A 128 6.47 -1.34 -6.78
C THR A 128 5.68 -0.65 -7.88
N THR A 129 4.45 -0.26 -7.58
CA THR A 129 3.63 0.62 -8.42
C THR A 129 3.73 2.04 -7.90
N TRP A 130 3.76 3.03 -8.80
CA TRP A 130 3.79 4.45 -8.42
C TRP A 130 2.91 5.32 -9.31
N ALA A 131 2.45 6.44 -8.75
CA ALA A 131 1.66 7.44 -9.46
C ALA A 131 2.01 8.85 -8.99
N ILE A 132 2.25 9.78 -9.92
CA ILE A 132 2.27 11.22 -9.66
C ILE A 132 0.86 11.73 -9.83
N LEU A 133 0.32 12.29 -8.76
CA LEU A 133 -1.06 12.74 -8.63
C LEU A 133 -1.11 14.24 -8.33
N LYS A 134 -2.02 14.97 -8.99
CA LYS A 134 -2.27 16.39 -8.74
C LYS A 134 -3.59 16.55 -8.02
N GLU A 135 -3.59 17.14 -6.84
CA GLU A 135 -4.80 17.44 -6.10
C GLU A 135 -5.58 18.58 -6.80
N LYS A 136 -6.84 18.31 -7.16
CA LYS A 136 -7.67 19.23 -7.95
C LYS A 136 -8.03 20.53 -7.21
N ARG A 137 -8.11 20.47 -5.87
CA ARG A 137 -8.52 21.62 -5.03
C ARG A 137 -7.46 22.70 -4.92
N ASN A 138 -6.20 22.32 -4.84
CA ASN A 138 -5.09 23.26 -4.56
C ASN A 138 -3.97 23.22 -5.59
N GLY A 139 -4.04 22.30 -6.57
CA GLY A 139 -3.06 22.12 -7.63
C GLY A 139 -1.73 21.53 -7.18
N LYS A 140 -1.59 21.12 -5.93
CA LYS A 140 -0.37 20.51 -5.41
C LYS A 140 -0.20 19.09 -5.95
N GLU A 141 1.04 18.71 -6.16
CA GLU A 141 1.41 17.37 -6.61
C GLU A 141 1.94 16.55 -5.43
N LEU A 142 1.68 15.25 -5.48
CA LEU A 142 2.29 14.24 -4.63
C LEU A 142 2.60 13.00 -5.46
N VAL A 143 3.54 12.18 -5.01
CA VAL A 143 3.77 10.87 -5.58
C VAL A 143 3.38 9.80 -4.57
N PHE A 144 2.64 8.81 -5.04
CA PHE A 144 2.18 7.68 -4.25
C PHE A 144 2.82 6.41 -4.74
N PHE A 145 3.49 5.67 -3.84
CA PHE A 145 4.11 4.38 -4.09
C PHE A 145 3.40 3.30 -3.27
N ASN A 146 3.27 2.12 -3.86
CA ASN A 146 2.78 0.93 -3.16
C ASN A 146 3.63 -0.29 -3.50
N THR A 147 4.00 -1.07 -2.48
CA THR A 147 4.95 -2.18 -2.61
C THR A 147 4.56 -3.38 -1.75
N HIS A 148 5.17 -4.54 -2.03
CA HIS A 148 5.15 -5.72 -1.18
C HIS A 148 6.54 -6.36 -1.21
N LEU A 149 7.27 -6.27 -0.10
CA LEU A 149 8.63 -6.79 -0.01
C LEU A 149 8.62 -8.32 0.11
N ASP A 150 9.77 -8.93 -0.15
CA ASP A 150 9.87 -10.40 -0.10
C ASP A 150 9.74 -10.92 1.34
N ASN A 151 9.02 -12.03 1.51
CA ASN A 151 8.76 -12.62 2.82
C ASN A 151 9.95 -13.39 3.37
N ASP A 152 10.85 -13.92 2.54
CA ASP A 152 11.98 -14.76 2.94
C ASP A 152 13.34 -14.04 2.80
N GLY A 153 13.58 -13.40 1.65
CA GLY A 153 14.86 -12.82 1.28
C GLY A 153 15.22 -11.58 2.10
N LYS A 154 16.11 -11.73 3.07
CA LYS A 154 16.56 -10.60 3.92
C LYS A 154 17.40 -9.56 3.15
N ILE A 155 18.24 -10.04 2.21
CA ILE A 155 19.02 -9.15 1.34
C ILE A 155 18.05 -8.44 0.40
N ALA A 156 17.13 -9.18 -0.21
CA ALA A 156 16.12 -8.63 -1.11
C ALA A 156 15.28 -7.53 -0.43
N ARG A 157 14.79 -7.73 0.80
CA ARG A 157 14.07 -6.67 1.53
C ARG A 157 14.90 -5.42 1.74
N LYS A 158 16.15 -5.57 2.20
CA LYS A 158 17.06 -4.45 2.45
C LYS A 158 17.37 -3.67 1.18
N GLU A 159 17.77 -4.38 0.12
CA GLU A 159 18.14 -3.73 -1.15
C GLU A 159 16.91 -3.17 -1.89
N SER A 160 15.74 -3.80 -1.75
CA SER A 160 14.46 -3.23 -2.21
C SER A 160 14.16 -1.90 -1.54
N ALA A 161 14.37 -1.77 -0.23
CA ALA A 161 14.18 -0.51 0.48
C ALA A 161 15.13 0.58 -0.06
N ARG A 162 16.40 0.26 -0.34
CA ARG A 162 17.37 1.19 -0.97
C ARG A 162 16.92 1.60 -2.36
N LEU A 163 16.51 0.64 -3.18
CA LEU A 163 16.03 0.90 -4.54
C LEU A 163 14.78 1.79 -4.53
N ILE A 164 13.83 1.54 -3.63
CA ILE A 164 12.62 2.37 -3.50
C ILE A 164 13.01 3.82 -3.18
N VAL A 165 13.91 4.05 -2.22
CA VAL A 165 14.40 5.40 -1.89
C VAL A 165 15.06 6.06 -3.11
N GLN A 166 15.91 5.33 -3.83
CA GLN A 166 16.53 5.83 -5.06
C GLN A 166 15.46 6.22 -6.09
N LYS A 167 14.48 5.36 -6.32
CA LYS A 167 13.38 5.61 -7.29
C LYS A 167 12.48 6.78 -6.87
N ILE A 168 12.23 6.98 -5.58
CA ILE A 168 11.52 8.17 -5.09
C ILE A 168 12.29 9.44 -5.49
N LYS A 169 13.61 9.47 -5.26
CA LYS A 169 14.46 10.63 -5.61
C LYS A 169 14.55 10.86 -7.12
N GLU A 170 14.54 9.80 -7.93
CA GLU A 170 14.59 9.88 -9.40
C GLU A 170 13.26 10.34 -10.01
N ILE A 171 12.14 9.76 -9.54
CA ILE A 171 10.81 9.99 -10.11
C ILE A 171 10.23 11.34 -9.68
N ALA A 172 10.50 11.73 -8.44
CA ALA A 172 9.85 12.89 -7.83
C ALA A 172 10.80 13.66 -6.88
N PRO A 173 11.91 14.23 -7.40
CA PRO A 173 12.98 14.81 -6.57
C PRO A 173 12.53 15.99 -5.69
N HIS A 174 11.40 16.62 -5.99
CA HIS A 174 10.89 17.80 -5.27
C HIS A 174 9.40 17.68 -4.92
N ILE A 175 8.81 16.52 -5.13
CA ILE A 175 7.39 16.26 -4.88
C ILE A 175 7.26 15.45 -3.58
N PRO A 176 6.32 15.81 -2.67
CA PRO A 176 6.04 14.99 -1.49
C PRO A 176 5.72 13.55 -1.88
N ALA A 177 6.32 12.59 -1.18
CA ALA A 177 6.11 11.17 -1.44
C ALA A 177 5.43 10.47 -0.27
N ILE A 178 4.51 9.57 -0.61
CA ILE A 178 3.87 8.62 0.30
C ILE A 178 4.19 7.22 -0.22
N LEU A 179 4.64 6.35 0.66
CA LEU A 179 4.94 4.95 0.37
C LEU A 179 4.11 4.07 1.31
N THR A 180 3.27 3.22 0.73
CA THR A 180 2.52 2.18 1.43
C THR A 180 3.04 0.80 1.09
N GLY A 181 2.81 -0.18 1.95
CA GLY A 181 3.12 -1.56 1.61
C GLY A 181 3.06 -2.51 2.78
N ASP A 182 3.07 -3.79 2.42
CA ASP A 182 3.47 -4.89 3.26
C ASP A 182 4.99 -5.07 3.11
N PHE A 183 5.72 -4.74 4.17
CA PHE A 183 7.19 -4.78 4.13
C PHE A 183 7.76 -6.14 4.58
N ASN A 184 6.91 -7.05 5.04
CA ASN A 184 7.34 -8.33 5.60
C ASN A 184 8.48 -8.20 6.63
N CYS A 185 8.46 -7.08 7.36
CA CYS A 185 9.46 -6.70 8.35
C CYS A 185 8.79 -6.27 9.64
N THR A 186 9.34 -6.69 10.77
CA THR A 186 8.99 -6.11 12.08
C THR A 186 9.63 -4.74 12.28
N PRO A 187 9.15 -3.90 13.23
CA PRO A 187 9.57 -2.49 13.37
C PRO A 187 11.07 -2.25 13.48
N ASP A 188 11.83 -3.22 13.96
CA ASP A 188 13.28 -3.07 14.25
C ASP A 188 14.17 -3.62 13.12
N GLU A 189 13.60 -4.09 12.03
CA GLU A 189 14.36 -4.70 10.94
C GLU A 189 14.99 -3.65 10.00
N THR A 190 16.15 -4.03 9.45
CA THR A 190 16.98 -3.18 8.59
C THR A 190 16.27 -2.48 7.44
N PRO A 191 15.31 -3.09 6.70
CA PRO A 191 14.64 -2.41 5.59
C PRO A 191 13.94 -1.11 6.02
N LEU A 192 13.29 -1.10 7.19
CA LEU A 192 12.62 0.09 7.71
C LEU A 192 13.62 1.16 8.14
N GLN A 193 14.74 0.75 8.76
CA GLN A 193 15.84 1.65 9.10
C GLN A 193 16.44 2.32 7.85
N VAL A 194 16.63 1.57 6.77
CA VAL A 194 17.11 2.11 5.48
C VAL A 194 16.18 3.21 4.96
N LEU A 195 14.86 3.04 5.05
CA LEU A 195 13.91 4.07 4.66
C LEU A 195 14.05 5.32 5.55
N GLU A 196 14.09 5.15 6.87
CA GLU A 196 14.17 6.24 7.84
C GLU A 196 15.49 7.03 7.71
N GLU A 197 16.62 6.36 7.57
CA GLU A 197 17.95 6.96 7.38
C GLU A 197 18.07 7.76 6.07
N ASN A 198 17.21 7.47 5.09
CA ASN A 198 17.18 8.14 3.79
C ASN A 198 16.06 9.17 3.62
N GLY A 199 15.45 9.61 4.72
CA GLY A 199 14.53 10.74 4.74
C GLY A 199 13.05 10.36 4.59
N MET A 200 12.71 9.07 4.71
CA MET A 200 11.32 8.64 4.85
C MET A 200 10.95 8.55 6.33
N LYS A 201 9.79 9.07 6.70
CA LYS A 201 9.28 9.03 8.07
C LYS A 201 8.18 7.97 8.20
N ASN A 202 8.34 7.09 9.18
CA ASN A 202 7.30 6.14 9.55
C ASN A 202 6.10 6.89 10.15
N SER A 203 4.95 6.82 9.49
CA SER A 203 3.74 7.55 9.88
C SER A 203 3.22 7.16 11.27
N LEU A 204 3.42 5.90 11.68
CA LEU A 204 3.07 5.46 13.05
C LEU A 204 3.88 6.23 14.12
N LYS A 205 5.18 6.50 13.84
CA LYS A 205 6.07 7.20 14.79
C LYS A 205 5.86 8.72 14.80
N THR A 206 5.36 9.28 13.69
CA THR A 206 5.26 10.75 13.51
C THR A 206 3.85 11.31 13.61
N ALA A 207 2.84 10.46 13.65
CA ALA A 207 1.45 10.89 13.78
C ALA A 207 1.19 11.62 15.11
N ASN A 208 0.42 12.71 15.04
CA ASN A 208 0.00 13.45 16.24
C ASN A 208 -0.91 12.62 17.14
N VAL A 209 -1.72 11.72 16.55
CA VAL A 209 -2.61 10.81 17.28
C VAL A 209 -2.57 9.42 16.63
N THR A 210 -2.42 8.39 17.45
CA THR A 210 -2.43 6.98 17.02
C THR A 210 -3.56 6.21 17.70
N TYR A 211 -4.14 5.23 16.99
CA TYR A 211 -5.18 4.35 17.53
C TYR A 211 -5.16 2.96 16.88
N GLY A 212 -5.57 1.95 17.61
CA GLY A 212 -5.67 0.57 17.14
C GLY A 212 -4.58 -0.34 17.70
N PRO A 213 -4.52 -1.61 17.28
CA PRO A 213 -3.54 -2.56 17.74
C PRO A 213 -2.13 -2.22 17.25
N SER A 214 -1.11 -2.79 17.88
CA SER A 214 0.29 -2.67 17.49
C SER A 214 0.71 -3.70 16.42
N TRP A 215 -0.24 -4.33 15.75
CA TRP A 215 -0.03 -5.38 14.75
C TRP A 215 -1.03 -5.20 13.59
N SER A 216 -0.65 -5.67 12.40
CA SER A 216 -1.50 -5.69 11.20
C SER A 216 -1.74 -7.11 10.67
N PHE A 217 -0.83 -8.05 10.97
CA PHE A 217 -0.94 -9.45 10.59
C PHE A 217 -1.40 -10.33 11.76
N HIS A 218 -2.45 -11.14 11.55
CA HIS A 218 -3.08 -11.98 12.56
C HIS A 218 -3.58 -13.33 12.03
N ASP A 219 -3.23 -13.69 10.80
CA ASP A 219 -3.64 -14.94 10.11
C ASP A 219 -5.13 -15.27 10.30
N PHE A 220 -6.00 -14.37 9.89
CA PHE A 220 -7.47 -14.53 10.05
C PHE A 220 -7.91 -14.81 11.49
N GLY A 221 -7.23 -14.22 12.47
CA GLY A 221 -7.53 -14.42 13.89
C GLY A 221 -7.09 -15.76 14.46
N ARG A 222 -6.23 -16.50 13.75
CA ARG A 222 -5.69 -17.78 14.25
C ARG A 222 -4.52 -17.61 15.21
N LEU A 223 -3.82 -16.47 15.11
CA LEU A 223 -2.68 -16.16 15.95
C LEU A 223 -3.13 -15.60 17.30
N THR A 224 -2.38 -15.89 18.35
CA THR A 224 -2.50 -15.18 19.64
C THR A 224 -2.00 -13.74 19.49
N LYS A 225 -2.34 -12.87 20.45
CA LYS A 225 -1.89 -11.46 20.41
C LYS A 225 -0.37 -11.33 20.39
N GLU A 226 0.34 -12.23 21.03
CA GLU A 226 1.80 -12.28 21.13
C GLU A 226 2.45 -12.71 19.82
N GLU A 227 1.75 -13.46 18.98
CA GLU A 227 2.19 -13.92 17.67
C GLU A 227 1.84 -12.92 16.55
N CYS A 228 0.90 -12.03 16.79
CA CYS A 228 0.53 -10.99 15.83
C CYS A 228 1.68 -10.01 15.64
N THR A 229 1.91 -9.57 14.40
CA THR A 229 3.02 -8.69 14.04
C THR A 229 2.57 -7.50 13.20
N LEU A 230 3.33 -6.40 13.27
CA LEU A 230 3.16 -5.26 12.37
C LEU A 230 4.06 -5.47 11.16
N LEU A 231 3.46 -5.62 9.98
CA LEU A 231 4.14 -5.83 8.70
C LEU A 231 3.81 -4.75 7.68
N ASP A 232 2.69 -4.05 7.88
CA ASP A 232 2.18 -3.02 6.97
C ASP A 232 2.50 -1.62 7.50
N TYR A 233 3.05 -0.79 6.63
CA TYR A 233 3.48 0.55 7.02
C TYR A 233 3.11 1.59 5.97
N ILE A 234 3.00 2.83 6.46
CA ILE A 234 2.92 4.04 5.63
C ILE A 234 4.11 4.91 5.99
N PHE A 235 4.90 5.27 4.98
CA PHE A 235 6.00 6.20 5.09
C PHE A 235 5.71 7.47 4.31
N THR A 236 6.22 8.61 4.79
CA THR A 236 6.10 9.90 4.13
C THR A 236 7.44 10.63 4.06
N THR A 237 7.59 11.55 3.11
CA THR A 237 8.70 12.50 3.14
C THR A 237 8.47 13.58 4.21
N ASP A 238 9.54 14.30 4.59
CA ASP A 238 9.57 15.28 5.67
C ASP A 238 8.56 16.42 5.57
N ASN A 239 8.13 16.76 4.37
CA ASN A 239 7.20 17.84 4.07
C ASN A 239 5.72 17.44 4.18
N ILE A 240 5.44 16.23 4.68
CA ILE A 240 4.07 15.74 4.97
C ILE A 240 3.90 15.64 6.48
N GLU A 241 2.91 16.33 7.02
CA GLU A 241 2.48 16.18 8.40
C GLU A 241 1.44 15.06 8.50
N VAL A 242 1.63 14.14 9.46
CA VAL A 242 0.71 13.04 9.73
C VAL A 242 -0.17 13.38 10.93
N ASN A 243 -1.43 13.73 10.68
CA ASN A 243 -2.36 14.11 11.74
C ASN A 243 -2.79 12.92 12.60
N ARG A 244 -3.14 11.81 11.95
CA ARG A 244 -3.65 10.61 12.62
C ARG A 244 -3.13 9.36 11.92
N TYR A 245 -2.90 8.32 12.70
CA TYR A 245 -2.58 6.98 12.23
C TYR A 245 -3.44 5.95 12.97
N ARG A 246 -3.96 4.98 12.23
CA ARG A 246 -4.77 3.91 12.80
C ARG A 246 -4.42 2.59 12.15
N VAL A 247 -4.29 1.53 12.95
CA VAL A 247 -4.43 0.16 12.47
C VAL A 247 -5.90 -0.24 12.63
N ILE A 248 -6.54 -0.62 11.53
CA ILE A 248 -7.95 -1.01 11.48
C ILE A 248 -8.07 -2.44 11.98
N GLN A 249 -9.03 -2.66 12.88
CA GLN A 249 -9.38 -3.98 13.41
C GLN A 249 -10.91 -4.05 13.45
N ASP A 250 -11.49 -4.22 12.28
CA ASP A 250 -12.93 -4.44 12.14
C ASP A 250 -13.17 -5.94 11.98
N GLU A 251 -14.06 -6.53 12.81
CA GLU A 251 -14.45 -7.94 12.76
C GLU A 251 -15.58 -8.20 11.75
#